data_54c157379a086bb2e648a1d319c888d8
#
_entry.id   54c157379a086bb2e648a1d319c888d8
#
_cell.length_a   1.000
_cell.length_b   1.000
_cell.length_c   1.000
_cell.angle_alpha   90.00
_cell.angle_beta   90.00
_cell.angle_gamma   90.00
#
_symmetry.space_group_name_H-M   'P 1'
#
loop_
_entity.id
_entity.type
_entity.pdbx_description
1 polymer ?
#
loop_
_entity_poly.entity_id
_entity_poly.type
_entity_poly.pdbx_seq_one_letter_code
_entity_poly.pdbx_strand_id
1 'polypeptide(L)'
;MPSSPAAYETIAKQLVYKDNDPQFQTVVQGGLTAAGYRIDRTFDDPATGFHAIGLISTTPDKPPVLVFRGSDSPIDDVTNTDPRGIGFNQLEANKQALGNWLTQISQDTTKNPNRLPPDVLGHSLGGALTQLAAAEFTSAIGDIVTFNSPGIAQSTVNTFKQKVGAGKNVTHYIVSGDFASLGGEAFLPGKVVLQTFTDPIINPLLVLDKHSQSGLLTTPPPGLIQTEISVDQLSSPDFTFTDSDYLELLAGLNFALPQMEAALQSRSAVEQLRTTPGKSSFANLIAMKTALEPSQPNKLVGDNANNTASGFAGDDIIIGNGGNDTLSGNRASDIISGDIGNDLLFGGKGDDNLNGGDGDDTLIGGVGSDLLIGGAGRDVFVLGTGAGIDTLIDFKQGEDLIGLTRGLTFNQVRVNSIEISSQIEVASTGEVLASFIGPQTNPLTASDFIVI
;
A
#
# COMPACT_ATOMS: atom_id res chain seq x y z
N MET A 1 -20.26 -17.70 -16.93
CA MET A 1 -20.46 -16.73 -15.82
C MET A 1 -19.16 -15.99 -15.66
N PRO A 2 -19.16 -14.69 -15.43
CA PRO A 2 -17.91 -13.97 -15.11
C PRO A 2 -17.19 -14.65 -13.95
N SER A 3 -15.88 -14.52 -13.88
CA SER A 3 -15.12 -15.01 -12.74
C SER A 3 -15.57 -14.32 -11.45
N SER A 4 -15.40 -15.00 -10.31
CA SER A 4 -15.76 -14.35 -9.04
C SER A 4 -14.86 -13.12 -8.82
N PRO A 5 -15.37 -12.05 -8.21
CA PRO A 5 -14.56 -10.89 -7.87
C PRO A 5 -13.28 -11.24 -7.11
N ALA A 6 -13.33 -12.24 -6.22
CA ALA A 6 -12.17 -12.72 -5.46
C ALA A 6 -11.07 -13.32 -6.36
N ALA A 7 -11.45 -14.04 -7.43
CA ALA A 7 -10.47 -14.55 -8.39
C ALA A 7 -9.79 -13.40 -9.16
N TYR A 8 -10.56 -12.40 -9.56
CA TYR A 8 -10.03 -11.21 -10.23
C TYR A 8 -9.09 -10.41 -9.32
N GLU A 9 -9.46 -10.25 -8.06
CA GLU A 9 -8.60 -9.57 -7.09
C GLU A 9 -7.28 -10.30 -6.87
N THR A 10 -7.32 -11.63 -6.69
CA THR A 10 -6.10 -12.44 -6.55
C THR A 10 -5.18 -12.28 -7.76
N ILE A 11 -5.73 -12.30 -8.97
CA ILE A 11 -4.95 -12.11 -10.20
C ILE A 11 -4.33 -10.71 -10.22
N ALA A 12 -5.12 -9.65 -9.97
CA ALA A 12 -4.67 -8.26 -10.08
C ALA A 12 -3.72 -7.83 -8.95
N LYS A 13 -3.87 -8.37 -7.73
CA LYS A 13 -3.07 -7.96 -6.55
C LYS A 13 -1.87 -8.86 -6.28
N GLN A 14 -1.89 -10.11 -6.70
CA GLN A 14 -0.87 -11.09 -6.30
C GLN A 14 -0.15 -11.72 -7.48
N LEU A 15 -0.88 -12.19 -8.50
CA LEU A 15 -0.28 -13.03 -9.53
C LEU A 15 0.47 -12.20 -10.57
N VAL A 16 -0.09 -11.08 -11.03
CA VAL A 16 0.55 -10.21 -12.03
C VAL A 16 1.85 -9.56 -11.55
N TYR A 17 2.06 -9.42 -10.24
CA TYR A 17 3.31 -8.89 -9.68
C TYR A 17 4.45 -9.93 -9.63
N LYS A 18 4.15 -11.20 -9.84
CA LYS A 18 5.09 -12.31 -9.67
C LYS A 18 5.30 -13.12 -10.94
N ASP A 19 4.61 -12.78 -12.02
CA ASP A 19 4.63 -13.60 -13.23
C ASP A 19 5.99 -13.55 -13.98
N ASN A 20 6.77 -12.49 -13.78
CA ASN A 20 8.13 -12.36 -14.31
C ASN A 20 9.23 -12.92 -13.40
N ASP A 21 8.90 -13.33 -12.17
CA ASP A 21 9.88 -13.88 -11.22
C ASP A 21 9.98 -15.42 -11.39
N PRO A 22 11.16 -15.94 -11.79
CA PRO A 22 11.34 -17.38 -11.99
C PRO A 22 11.06 -18.23 -10.75
N GLN A 23 11.22 -17.66 -9.54
CA GLN A 23 10.98 -18.38 -8.29
C GLN A 23 9.49 -18.61 -8.03
N PHE A 24 8.63 -17.75 -8.56
CA PHE A 24 7.18 -17.79 -8.35
C PHE A 24 6.39 -18.38 -9.52
N GLN A 25 7.02 -18.79 -10.62
CA GLN A 25 6.34 -19.33 -11.80
C GLN A 25 5.35 -20.44 -11.47
N THR A 26 5.73 -21.39 -10.62
CA THR A 26 4.84 -22.48 -10.20
C THR A 26 3.63 -21.98 -9.40
N VAL A 27 3.83 -20.98 -8.54
CA VAL A 27 2.76 -20.37 -7.72
C VAL A 27 1.79 -19.59 -8.61
N VAL A 28 2.33 -18.78 -9.52
CA VAL A 28 1.52 -18.00 -10.47
C VAL A 28 0.71 -18.94 -11.37
N GLN A 29 1.34 -19.94 -11.96
CA GLN A 29 0.66 -20.91 -12.82
C GLN A 29 -0.41 -21.70 -12.06
N GLY A 30 -0.13 -22.11 -10.82
CA GLY A 30 -1.08 -22.78 -9.93
C GLY A 30 -2.29 -21.89 -9.59
N GLY A 31 -2.05 -20.65 -9.23
CA GLY A 31 -3.08 -19.66 -8.91
C GLY A 31 -3.96 -19.34 -10.13
N LEU A 32 -3.37 -19.12 -11.30
CA LEU A 32 -4.10 -18.89 -12.54
C LEU A 32 -4.95 -20.11 -12.92
N THR A 33 -4.39 -21.31 -12.81
CA THR A 33 -5.11 -22.57 -13.10
C THR A 33 -6.30 -22.74 -12.14
N ALA A 34 -6.13 -22.46 -10.86
CA ALA A 34 -7.21 -22.51 -9.88
C ALA A 34 -8.31 -21.48 -10.20
N ALA A 35 -7.95 -20.29 -10.69
CA ALA A 35 -8.89 -19.27 -11.14
C ALA A 35 -9.55 -19.65 -12.50
N GLY A 36 -9.07 -20.68 -13.19
CA GLY A 36 -9.56 -21.12 -14.49
C GLY A 36 -8.96 -20.36 -15.67
N TYR A 37 -7.71 -19.90 -15.53
CA TYR A 37 -7.00 -19.12 -16.56
C TYR A 37 -5.59 -19.66 -16.84
N ARG A 38 -5.03 -19.25 -17.97
CA ARG A 38 -3.62 -19.39 -18.32
C ARG A 38 -3.14 -18.16 -19.08
N ILE A 39 -1.86 -17.87 -19.01
CA ILE A 39 -1.25 -16.77 -19.76
C ILE A 39 -1.28 -17.11 -21.26
N ASP A 40 -1.77 -16.18 -22.06
CA ASP A 40 -1.70 -16.18 -23.51
C ASP A 40 -0.60 -15.26 -24.03
N ARG A 41 -0.45 -14.09 -23.39
CA ARG A 41 0.55 -13.09 -23.76
C ARG A 41 0.98 -12.26 -22.56
N THR A 42 2.25 -11.94 -22.50
CA THR A 42 2.81 -10.90 -21.62
C THR A 42 3.15 -9.67 -22.47
N PHE A 43 2.85 -8.50 -21.94
CA PHE A 43 3.22 -7.19 -22.46
C PHE A 43 4.18 -6.56 -21.49
N ASP A 44 5.40 -6.29 -21.93
CA ASP A 44 6.46 -5.79 -21.07
C ASP A 44 7.21 -4.68 -21.78
N ASP A 45 7.24 -3.50 -21.17
CA ASP A 45 7.96 -2.34 -21.69
C ASP A 45 8.81 -1.73 -20.56
N PRO A 46 10.05 -2.20 -20.42
CA PRO A 46 10.96 -1.71 -19.39
C PRO A 46 11.26 -0.20 -19.48
N ALA A 47 11.06 0.41 -20.65
CA ALA A 47 11.35 1.84 -20.84
C ALA A 47 10.30 2.72 -20.16
N THR A 48 9.07 2.22 -20.00
CA THR A 48 7.98 2.93 -19.35
C THR A 48 7.57 2.29 -18.01
N GLY A 49 8.14 1.15 -17.63
CA GLY A 49 7.68 0.33 -16.50
C GLY A 49 6.36 -0.41 -16.75
N PHE A 50 5.81 -0.33 -17.96
CA PHE A 50 4.54 -0.97 -18.29
C PHE A 50 4.65 -2.49 -18.24
N HIS A 51 3.72 -3.11 -17.53
CA HIS A 51 3.56 -4.55 -17.52
C HIS A 51 2.08 -4.95 -17.51
N ALA A 52 1.70 -5.86 -18.38
CA ALA A 52 0.36 -6.44 -18.41
C ALA A 52 0.39 -7.89 -18.91
N ILE A 53 -0.60 -8.68 -18.51
CA ILE A 53 -0.79 -10.04 -18.99
C ILE A 53 -2.17 -10.22 -19.61
N GLY A 54 -2.20 -10.81 -20.79
CA GLY A 54 -3.41 -11.30 -21.44
C GLY A 54 -3.64 -12.76 -21.06
N LEU A 55 -4.78 -13.04 -20.46
CA LEU A 55 -5.18 -14.36 -20.00
C LEU A 55 -6.30 -14.91 -20.86
N ILE A 56 -6.25 -16.21 -21.13
CA ILE A 56 -7.36 -16.92 -21.74
C ILE A 56 -7.92 -17.94 -20.76
N SER A 57 -9.24 -18.10 -20.80
CA SER A 57 -9.94 -19.03 -19.92
C SER A 57 -9.66 -20.49 -20.32
N THR A 58 -9.58 -21.35 -19.31
CA THR A 58 -9.55 -22.80 -19.49
C THR A 58 -10.95 -23.40 -19.67
N THR A 59 -12.00 -22.58 -19.44
CA THR A 59 -13.41 -22.95 -19.61
C THR A 59 -14.11 -22.00 -20.57
N PRO A 60 -14.99 -22.49 -21.47
CA PRO A 60 -15.60 -21.66 -22.52
C PRO A 60 -16.54 -20.55 -22.03
N ASP A 61 -17.05 -20.67 -20.82
CA ASP A 61 -18.06 -19.79 -20.23
C ASP A 61 -17.48 -18.54 -19.53
N LYS A 62 -16.15 -18.46 -19.41
CA LYS A 62 -15.47 -17.30 -18.83
C LYS A 62 -14.82 -16.44 -19.91
N PRO A 63 -14.88 -15.11 -19.83
CA PRO A 63 -14.19 -14.22 -20.76
C PRO A 63 -12.67 -14.32 -20.61
N PRO A 64 -11.91 -14.01 -21.67
CA PRO A 64 -10.49 -13.66 -21.51
C PRO A 64 -10.33 -12.47 -20.59
N VAL A 65 -9.12 -12.24 -20.07
CA VAL A 65 -8.85 -11.15 -19.13
C VAL A 65 -7.56 -10.44 -19.52
N LEU A 66 -7.57 -9.12 -19.48
CA LEU A 66 -6.38 -8.28 -19.57
C LEU A 66 -6.12 -7.68 -18.19
N VAL A 67 -4.95 -7.96 -17.64
CA VAL A 67 -4.57 -7.53 -16.28
C VAL A 67 -3.39 -6.59 -16.35
N PHE A 68 -3.50 -5.44 -15.73
CA PHE A 68 -2.43 -4.46 -15.62
C PHE A 68 -1.79 -4.51 -14.23
N ARG A 69 -0.45 -4.54 -14.19
CA ARG A 69 0.32 -4.45 -12.96
C ARG A 69 0.37 -3.01 -12.47
N GLY A 70 0.35 -2.83 -11.15
CA GLY A 70 0.62 -1.54 -10.51
C GLY A 70 2.11 -1.21 -10.42
N SER A 71 2.45 -0.15 -9.70
CA SER A 71 3.83 0.29 -9.52
C SER A 71 4.67 -0.77 -8.78
N ASP A 72 5.84 -1.07 -9.31
CA ASP A 72 6.83 -1.95 -8.71
C ASP A 72 8.28 -1.47 -8.97
N SER A 73 8.43 -0.32 -9.61
CA SER A 73 9.72 0.24 -9.99
C SER A 73 9.76 1.77 -9.89
N PRO A 74 10.95 2.38 -9.73
CA PRO A 74 11.09 3.84 -9.73
C PRO A 74 10.64 4.53 -11.02
N ILE A 75 10.59 3.82 -12.15
CA ILE A 75 10.09 4.36 -13.43
C ILE A 75 8.60 4.65 -13.36
N ASP A 76 7.86 3.85 -12.61
CA ASP A 76 6.42 4.03 -12.41
C ASP A 76 6.11 5.35 -11.68
N ASP A 77 6.98 5.78 -10.76
CA ASP A 77 6.82 7.06 -10.05
C ASP A 77 6.93 8.24 -11.02
N VAL A 78 7.79 8.16 -12.04
CA VAL A 78 7.89 9.19 -13.09
C VAL A 78 6.65 9.22 -13.97
N THR A 79 6.10 8.06 -14.32
CA THR A 79 4.89 7.98 -15.16
C THR A 79 3.64 8.44 -14.42
N ASN A 80 3.63 8.34 -13.08
CA ASN A 80 2.55 8.82 -12.24
C ASN A 80 2.46 10.36 -12.20
N THR A 81 3.51 11.08 -12.63
CA THR A 81 3.53 12.55 -12.69
C THR A 81 3.15 13.13 -14.05
N ASP A 82 2.72 12.32 -15.02
CA ASP A 82 2.33 12.78 -16.34
C ASP A 82 1.13 13.75 -16.25
N PRO A 83 1.24 14.97 -16.79
CA PRO A 83 0.15 15.95 -16.72
C PRO A 83 -1.13 15.54 -17.49
N ARG A 84 -1.05 14.52 -18.34
CA ARG A 84 -2.20 13.95 -19.06
C ARG A 84 -2.94 12.89 -18.26
N GLY A 85 -2.42 12.53 -17.09
CA GLY A 85 -2.98 11.57 -16.15
C GLY A 85 -2.06 10.41 -15.85
N ILE A 86 -2.32 9.79 -14.72
CA ILE A 86 -1.55 8.65 -14.19
C ILE A 86 -1.58 7.50 -15.19
N GLY A 87 -0.41 6.98 -15.56
CA GLY A 87 -0.26 5.83 -16.46
C GLY A 87 -0.45 6.15 -17.96
N PHE A 88 -0.70 7.42 -18.33
CA PHE A 88 -1.01 7.79 -19.71
C PHE A 88 0.11 7.40 -20.69
N ASN A 89 1.36 7.73 -20.39
CA ASN A 89 2.51 7.39 -21.25
C ASN A 89 2.70 5.88 -21.41
N GLN A 90 2.49 5.14 -20.34
CA GLN A 90 2.58 3.67 -20.35
C GLN A 90 1.55 3.05 -21.28
N LEU A 91 0.29 3.48 -21.19
CA LEU A 91 -0.75 2.99 -22.08
C LEU A 91 -0.49 3.40 -23.52
N GLU A 92 -0.18 4.68 -23.78
CA GLU A 92 0.02 5.19 -25.14
C GLU A 92 1.16 4.47 -25.86
N ALA A 93 2.29 4.21 -25.17
CA ALA A 93 3.40 3.46 -25.73
C ALA A 93 3.02 2.01 -26.12
N ASN A 94 2.11 1.39 -25.38
CA ASN A 94 1.74 -0.02 -25.53
C ASN A 94 0.37 -0.24 -26.21
N LYS A 95 -0.33 0.82 -26.53
CA LYS A 95 -1.68 0.83 -27.10
C LYS A 95 -1.85 -0.04 -28.32
N GLN A 96 -0.92 -0.01 -29.27
CA GLN A 96 -0.99 -0.80 -30.48
C GLN A 96 -0.89 -2.31 -30.18
N ALA A 97 0.01 -2.71 -29.29
CA ALA A 97 0.19 -4.12 -28.93
C ALA A 97 -1.06 -4.67 -28.21
N LEU A 98 -1.65 -3.89 -27.31
CA LEU A 98 -2.89 -4.23 -26.63
C LEU A 98 -4.07 -4.34 -27.58
N GLY A 99 -4.26 -3.36 -28.49
CA GLY A 99 -5.33 -3.36 -29.49
C GLY A 99 -5.25 -4.54 -30.45
N ASN A 100 -4.03 -4.92 -30.84
CA ASN A 100 -3.79 -6.11 -31.67
C ASN A 100 -4.20 -7.40 -30.94
N TRP A 101 -3.86 -7.52 -29.66
CA TRP A 101 -4.25 -8.69 -28.87
C TRP A 101 -5.77 -8.75 -28.67
N LEU A 102 -6.40 -7.65 -28.32
CA LEU A 102 -7.87 -7.57 -28.16
C LEU A 102 -8.59 -7.98 -29.46
N THR A 103 -8.09 -7.52 -30.60
CA THR A 103 -8.64 -7.90 -31.92
C THR A 103 -8.44 -9.38 -32.19
N GLN A 104 -7.22 -9.90 -31.96
CA GLN A 104 -6.90 -11.31 -32.21
C GLN A 104 -7.76 -12.21 -31.32
N ILE A 105 -7.86 -11.91 -30.00
CA ILE A 105 -8.60 -12.76 -29.06
C ILE A 105 -10.11 -12.75 -29.31
N SER A 106 -10.66 -11.66 -29.84
CA SER A 106 -12.07 -11.58 -30.22
C SER A 106 -12.42 -12.46 -31.43
N GLN A 107 -11.43 -12.76 -32.26
CA GLN A 107 -11.60 -13.55 -33.50
C GLN A 107 -11.20 -15.02 -33.35
N ASP A 108 -10.31 -15.34 -32.43
CA ASP A 108 -9.76 -16.68 -32.21
C ASP A 108 -10.72 -17.55 -31.40
N THR A 109 -11.49 -18.35 -32.10
CA THR A 109 -12.46 -19.30 -31.50
C THR A 109 -11.81 -20.47 -30.77
N THR A 110 -10.52 -20.69 -30.91
CA THR A 110 -9.80 -21.73 -30.17
C THR A 110 -9.43 -21.25 -28.76
N LYS A 111 -9.17 -19.96 -28.59
CA LYS A 111 -8.83 -19.32 -27.35
C LYS A 111 -10.02 -18.67 -26.65
N ASN A 112 -11.03 -18.28 -27.41
CA ASN A 112 -12.26 -17.63 -26.95
C ASN A 112 -13.47 -18.18 -27.71
N PRO A 113 -13.89 -19.42 -27.40
CA PRO A 113 -14.92 -20.13 -28.18
C PRO A 113 -16.24 -19.37 -28.32
N ASN A 114 -16.64 -18.68 -27.26
CA ASN A 114 -17.89 -17.92 -27.19
C ASN A 114 -17.74 -16.46 -27.62
N ARG A 115 -16.54 -16.06 -28.06
CA ARG A 115 -16.21 -14.68 -28.45
C ARG A 115 -16.62 -13.65 -27.41
N LEU A 116 -16.45 -13.98 -26.13
CA LEU A 116 -16.72 -13.06 -25.02
C LEU A 116 -15.71 -11.92 -25.06
N PRO A 117 -16.16 -10.65 -24.88
CA PRO A 117 -15.23 -9.54 -24.79
C PRO A 117 -14.35 -9.71 -23.55
N PRO A 118 -13.02 -9.48 -23.65
CA PRO A 118 -12.11 -9.59 -22.52
C PRO A 118 -12.45 -8.62 -21.41
N ASP A 119 -12.50 -9.10 -20.17
CA ASP A 119 -12.57 -8.24 -19.01
C ASP A 119 -11.22 -7.57 -18.74
N VAL A 120 -11.21 -6.38 -18.13
CA VAL A 120 -10.00 -5.63 -17.82
C VAL A 120 -9.89 -5.36 -16.32
N LEU A 121 -8.71 -5.65 -15.76
CA LEU A 121 -8.47 -5.61 -14.32
C LEU A 121 -7.17 -4.87 -13.99
N GLY A 122 -7.10 -4.26 -12.81
CA GLY A 122 -5.84 -3.74 -12.28
C GLY A 122 -5.94 -3.27 -10.83
N HIS A 123 -4.80 -3.27 -10.17
CA HIS A 123 -4.61 -2.78 -8.81
C HIS A 123 -3.64 -1.60 -8.81
N SER A 124 -3.86 -0.61 -7.96
CA SER A 124 -2.98 0.57 -7.86
C SER A 124 -2.85 1.28 -9.22
N LEU A 125 -1.64 1.63 -9.67
CA LEU A 125 -1.39 2.16 -11.01
C LEU A 125 -2.01 1.28 -12.11
N GLY A 126 -1.98 -0.05 -11.96
CA GLY A 126 -2.66 -0.97 -12.88
C GLY A 126 -4.17 -0.74 -12.99
N GLY A 127 -4.79 -0.23 -11.92
CA GLY A 127 -6.19 0.19 -11.94
C GLY A 127 -6.41 1.46 -12.77
N ALA A 128 -5.48 2.44 -12.74
CA ALA A 128 -5.54 3.59 -13.65
C ALA A 128 -5.35 3.15 -15.11
N LEU A 129 -4.38 2.28 -15.38
CA LEU A 129 -4.17 1.69 -16.71
C LEU A 129 -5.41 0.93 -17.21
N THR A 130 -6.10 0.23 -16.30
CA THR A 130 -7.38 -0.43 -16.58
C THR A 130 -8.44 0.58 -17.05
N GLN A 131 -8.59 1.68 -16.35
CA GLN A 131 -9.54 2.74 -16.69
C GLN A 131 -9.19 3.45 -18.01
N LEU A 132 -7.89 3.71 -18.24
CA LEU A 132 -7.39 4.29 -19.49
C LEU A 132 -7.64 3.36 -20.69
N ALA A 133 -7.30 2.05 -20.53
CA ALA A 133 -7.55 1.03 -21.55
C ALA A 133 -9.04 0.87 -21.84
N ALA A 134 -9.89 0.96 -20.83
CA ALA A 134 -11.33 0.92 -20.99
C ALA A 134 -11.87 2.12 -21.80
N ALA A 135 -11.34 3.30 -21.57
CA ALA A 135 -11.72 4.49 -22.34
C ALA A 135 -11.23 4.40 -23.79
N GLU A 136 -10.06 3.82 -24.04
CA GLU A 136 -9.52 3.64 -25.39
C GLU A 136 -10.24 2.53 -26.16
N PHE A 137 -10.35 1.35 -25.59
CA PHE A 137 -10.84 0.12 -26.23
C PHE A 137 -12.29 -0.22 -25.86
N THR A 138 -13.11 0.74 -25.55
CA THR A 138 -14.45 0.58 -24.97
C THR A 138 -15.32 -0.49 -25.65
N SER A 139 -15.31 -0.57 -26.99
CA SER A 139 -16.13 -1.54 -27.75
C SER A 139 -15.55 -2.95 -27.75
N ALA A 140 -14.25 -3.11 -27.45
CA ALA A 140 -13.53 -4.38 -27.56
C ALA A 140 -13.41 -5.14 -26.23
N ILE A 141 -13.85 -4.55 -25.12
CA ILE A 141 -13.69 -5.09 -23.76
C ILE A 141 -15.03 -5.41 -23.10
N GLY A 142 -15.00 -6.27 -22.07
CA GLY A 142 -16.11 -6.66 -21.22
C GLY A 142 -16.23 -5.81 -19.95
N ASP A 143 -16.25 -6.46 -18.80
CA ASP A 143 -16.33 -5.83 -17.49
C ASP A 143 -15.02 -5.15 -17.10
N ILE A 144 -15.11 -4.08 -16.33
CA ILE A 144 -13.99 -3.25 -15.88
C ILE A 144 -13.95 -3.32 -14.36
N VAL A 145 -12.83 -3.81 -13.81
CA VAL A 145 -12.70 -3.97 -12.35
C VAL A 145 -11.37 -3.40 -11.87
N THR A 146 -11.43 -2.50 -10.91
CA THR A 146 -10.23 -1.90 -10.30
C THR A 146 -10.19 -2.12 -8.80
N PHE A 147 -8.98 -2.23 -8.27
CA PHE A 147 -8.72 -2.45 -6.84
C PHE A 147 -7.75 -1.37 -6.33
N ASN A 148 -8.16 -0.58 -5.35
CA ASN A 148 -7.38 0.53 -4.79
C ASN A 148 -6.69 1.36 -5.88
N SER A 149 -7.46 1.72 -6.88
CA SER A 149 -6.98 2.45 -8.07
C SER A 149 -7.01 3.95 -7.82
N PRO A 150 -6.03 4.71 -8.32
CA PRO A 150 -6.23 6.14 -8.52
C PRO A 150 -7.27 6.41 -9.60
N GLY A 151 -7.85 7.59 -9.57
CA GLY A 151 -8.64 8.13 -10.67
C GLY A 151 -7.76 8.44 -11.88
N ILE A 152 -8.39 8.81 -12.98
CA ILE A 152 -7.76 9.22 -14.24
C ILE A 152 -8.19 10.65 -14.61
N ALA A 153 -7.62 11.20 -15.67
CA ALA A 153 -7.99 12.53 -16.13
C ALA A 153 -9.48 12.64 -16.48
N GLN A 154 -10.13 13.73 -16.06
CA GLN A 154 -11.55 13.98 -16.31
C GLN A 154 -11.90 13.96 -17.80
N SER A 155 -10.97 14.42 -18.65
CA SER A 155 -11.12 14.38 -20.11
C SER A 155 -11.29 12.96 -20.66
N THR A 156 -10.55 11.99 -20.07
CA THR A 156 -10.64 10.58 -20.42
C THR A 156 -11.97 9.97 -19.96
N VAL A 157 -12.42 10.32 -18.74
CA VAL A 157 -13.75 9.92 -18.24
C VAL A 157 -14.86 10.44 -19.13
N ASN A 158 -14.77 11.69 -19.58
CA ASN A 158 -15.72 12.27 -20.51
C ASN A 158 -15.73 11.56 -21.87
N THR A 159 -14.55 11.19 -22.37
CA THR A 159 -14.41 10.40 -23.60
C THR A 159 -15.08 9.02 -23.47
N PHE A 160 -14.86 8.35 -22.35
CA PHE A 160 -15.52 7.08 -22.05
C PHE A 160 -17.05 7.23 -22.01
N LYS A 161 -17.57 8.22 -21.29
CA LYS A 161 -19.02 8.51 -21.22
C LYS A 161 -19.63 8.71 -22.60
N GLN A 162 -18.92 9.37 -23.51
CA GLN A 162 -19.39 9.60 -24.89
C GLN A 162 -19.42 8.32 -25.73
N LYS A 163 -18.45 7.42 -25.52
CA LYS A 163 -18.34 6.17 -26.31
C LYS A 163 -19.32 5.08 -25.86
N VAL A 164 -19.68 5.02 -24.58
CA VAL A 164 -20.32 3.83 -23.98
C VAL A 164 -21.84 3.87 -23.98
N GLY A 165 -22.47 5.07 -23.96
CA GLY A 165 -23.86 5.04 -23.51
C GLY A 165 -23.98 4.30 -22.16
N ALA A 166 -25.14 3.77 -21.83
CA ALA A 166 -25.38 3.12 -20.53
C ALA A 166 -25.15 1.57 -20.59
N GLY A 167 -23.92 1.08 -20.91
CA GLY A 167 -23.81 -0.35 -21.20
C GLY A 167 -22.60 -1.14 -20.70
N LYS A 168 -21.70 -0.54 -19.91
CA LYS A 168 -20.52 -1.26 -19.37
C LYS A 168 -20.62 -1.44 -17.86
N ASN A 169 -20.27 -2.63 -17.37
CA ASN A 169 -20.14 -2.88 -15.95
C ASN A 169 -18.75 -2.39 -15.50
N VAL A 170 -18.75 -1.36 -14.67
CA VAL A 170 -17.55 -0.84 -14.03
C VAL A 170 -17.70 -1.00 -12.53
N THR A 171 -16.72 -1.62 -11.88
CA THR A 171 -16.69 -1.78 -10.43
C THR A 171 -15.32 -1.37 -9.88
N HIS A 172 -15.34 -0.43 -8.95
CA HIS A 172 -14.17 0.03 -8.22
C HIS A 172 -14.23 -0.49 -6.79
N TYR A 173 -13.24 -1.26 -6.37
CA TYR A 173 -13.05 -1.66 -4.98
C TYR A 173 -12.06 -0.72 -4.33
N ILE A 174 -12.50 0.01 -3.30
CA ILE A 174 -11.71 1.07 -2.65
C ILE A 174 -11.74 0.86 -1.14
N VAL A 175 -10.58 0.90 -0.51
CA VAL A 175 -10.47 1.01 0.96
C VAL A 175 -10.48 2.48 1.33
N SER A 176 -11.34 2.86 2.28
CA SER A 176 -11.37 4.23 2.81
C SER A 176 -10.01 4.59 3.42
N GLY A 177 -9.47 5.75 3.04
CA GLY A 177 -8.13 6.17 3.46
C GLY A 177 -6.97 5.57 2.66
N ASP A 178 -7.22 4.76 1.62
CA ASP A 178 -6.18 4.35 0.69
C ASP A 178 -5.66 5.54 -0.14
N PHE A 179 -4.38 5.86 -0.01
CA PHE A 179 -3.78 7.05 -0.62
C PHE A 179 -3.80 7.01 -2.16
N ALA A 180 -3.66 5.83 -2.78
CA ALA A 180 -3.68 5.71 -4.23
C ALA A 180 -5.07 6.06 -4.79
N SER A 181 -6.12 5.67 -4.09
CA SER A 181 -7.50 5.97 -4.48
C SER A 181 -7.86 7.45 -4.37
N LEU A 182 -7.02 8.25 -3.69
CA LEU A 182 -7.15 9.72 -3.64
C LEU A 182 -6.52 10.41 -4.85
N GLY A 183 -5.68 9.72 -5.58
CA GLY A 183 -5.03 10.24 -6.78
C GLY A 183 -5.98 10.35 -7.96
N GLY A 184 -5.60 11.19 -8.94
CA GLY A 184 -6.38 11.41 -10.17
C GLY A 184 -7.53 12.39 -10.01
N GLU A 185 -8.19 12.70 -11.12
CA GLU A 185 -9.26 13.71 -11.16
C GLU A 185 -10.66 13.09 -11.04
N ALA A 186 -10.83 11.88 -11.58
CA ALA A 186 -12.13 11.22 -11.62
C ALA A 186 -12.00 9.72 -11.90
N PHE A 187 -13.03 8.98 -11.56
CA PHE A 187 -13.17 7.56 -11.91
C PHE A 187 -14.14 7.38 -13.09
N LEU A 188 -13.98 6.28 -13.82
CA LEU A 188 -15.01 5.86 -14.78
C LEU A 188 -16.33 5.64 -14.04
N PRO A 189 -17.47 6.05 -14.65
CA PRO A 189 -18.78 5.91 -14.01
C PRO A 189 -19.11 4.43 -13.79
N GLY A 190 -19.50 4.10 -12.58
CA GLY A 190 -19.79 2.74 -12.19
C GLY A 190 -20.13 2.61 -10.71
N LYS A 191 -20.12 1.37 -10.25
CA LYS A 191 -20.31 0.98 -8.86
C LYS A 191 -18.99 1.11 -8.11
N VAL A 192 -19.04 1.66 -6.91
CA VAL A 192 -17.95 1.66 -5.96
C VAL A 192 -18.30 0.76 -4.80
N VAL A 193 -17.43 -0.18 -4.50
CA VAL A 193 -17.48 -1.00 -3.29
C VAL A 193 -16.47 -0.40 -2.31
N LEU A 194 -16.99 0.46 -1.43
CA LEU A 194 -16.19 1.15 -0.42
C LEU A 194 -16.08 0.28 0.83
N GLN A 195 -14.87 0.10 1.32
CA GLN A 195 -14.58 -0.57 2.58
C GLN A 195 -14.09 0.43 3.62
N THR A 196 -14.74 0.44 4.78
CA THR A 196 -14.43 1.33 5.89
C THR A 196 -14.11 0.51 7.13
N PHE A 197 -13.01 0.80 7.80
CA PHE A 197 -12.67 0.20 9.07
C PHE A 197 -13.58 0.74 10.18
N THR A 198 -14.08 -0.15 11.03
CA THR A 198 -14.93 0.24 12.18
C THR A 198 -14.13 0.81 13.34
N ASP A 199 -12.83 0.56 13.34
CA ASP A 199 -11.91 1.03 14.39
C ASP A 199 -10.82 1.88 13.73
N PRO A 200 -10.73 3.18 14.01
CA PRO A 200 -9.66 4.03 13.48
C PRO A 200 -8.37 3.77 14.26
N ILE A 201 -7.72 2.65 14.01
CA ILE A 201 -6.33 2.47 14.45
C ILE A 201 -5.48 3.35 13.54
N ILE A 202 -5.07 4.48 14.05
CA ILE A 202 -4.13 5.39 13.40
C ILE A 202 -2.76 4.70 13.44
N ASN A 203 -2.40 4.01 12.36
CA ASN A 203 -1.06 3.47 12.19
C ASN A 203 -0.57 3.87 10.77
N PRO A 204 0.47 4.70 10.65
CA PRO A 204 1.04 5.09 9.35
C PRO A 204 1.47 3.90 8.49
N LEU A 205 1.91 2.78 9.12
CA LEU A 205 2.18 1.52 8.41
C LEU A 205 0.90 0.92 7.81
N LEU A 206 -0.27 1.17 8.39
CA LEU A 206 -1.56 0.75 7.83
C LEU A 206 -1.93 1.49 6.54
N VAL A 207 -1.36 2.67 6.28
CA VAL A 207 -1.64 3.39 5.02
C VAL A 207 -1.05 2.66 3.83
N LEU A 208 0.20 2.21 3.93
CA LEU A 208 0.81 1.33 2.93
C LEU A 208 0.14 -0.04 2.95
N ASP A 209 -0.24 -0.55 4.11
CA ASP A 209 -0.93 -1.84 4.25
C ASP A 209 -2.38 -1.76 3.76
N LYS A 210 -3.11 -0.65 3.95
CA LYS A 210 -4.42 -0.40 3.32
C LYS A 210 -4.33 -0.49 1.80
N HIS A 211 -3.26 0.01 1.20
CA HIS A 211 -3.05 -0.07 -0.25
C HIS A 211 -2.65 -1.47 -0.71
N SER A 212 -1.71 -2.08 -0.01
CA SER A 212 -1.15 -3.39 -0.36
C SER A 212 -1.91 -4.58 0.20
N GLN A 213 -2.93 -4.34 1.07
CA GLN A 213 -3.54 -5.37 1.91
C GLN A 213 -3.67 -6.72 1.22
N SER A 214 -3.03 -7.69 1.86
CA SER A 214 -3.12 -9.11 1.51
C SER A 214 -4.54 -9.69 1.68
N GLY A 215 -5.38 -9.02 2.46
CA GLY A 215 -6.80 -9.34 2.59
C GLY A 215 -7.56 -9.06 1.29
N LEU A 216 -8.46 -9.94 0.92
CA LEU A 216 -9.28 -9.77 -0.26
C LEU A 216 -10.36 -8.72 0.00
N LEU A 217 -10.38 -7.64 -0.80
CA LEU A 217 -11.41 -6.60 -0.78
C LEU A 217 -12.81 -7.16 -1.11
N THR A 218 -12.83 -8.30 -1.78
CA THR A 218 -14.05 -9.01 -2.16
C THR A 218 -14.57 -9.95 -1.08
N THR A 219 -13.74 -10.26 -0.08
CA THR A 219 -14.08 -11.06 1.12
C THR A 219 -13.52 -10.36 2.35
N PRO A 220 -14.17 -9.27 2.82
CA PRO A 220 -13.61 -8.44 3.88
C PRO A 220 -13.49 -9.23 5.19
N PRO A 221 -12.37 -9.04 5.92
CA PRO A 221 -12.20 -9.61 7.25
C PRO A 221 -13.21 -9.01 8.25
N PRO A 222 -13.44 -9.66 9.40
CA PRO A 222 -14.26 -9.09 10.47
C PRO A 222 -13.77 -7.69 10.87
N GLY A 223 -14.69 -6.74 11.04
CA GLY A 223 -14.39 -5.37 11.40
C GLY A 223 -14.33 -4.38 10.23
N LEU A 224 -14.51 -4.85 8.99
CA LEU A 224 -14.71 -4.00 7.82
C LEU A 224 -16.19 -3.90 7.46
N ILE A 225 -16.67 -2.67 7.31
CA ILE A 225 -17.98 -2.38 6.73
C ILE A 225 -17.81 -2.19 5.23
N GLN A 226 -18.62 -2.88 4.44
CA GLN A 226 -18.66 -2.76 3.00
C GLN A 226 -19.94 -2.02 2.59
N THR A 227 -19.78 -0.91 1.86
CA THR A 227 -20.88 -0.10 1.35
C THR A 227 -20.80 0.03 -0.15
N GLU A 228 -21.91 -0.18 -0.85
CA GLU A 228 -21.99 0.06 -2.29
C GLU A 228 -22.52 1.48 -2.54
N ILE A 229 -21.74 2.26 -3.29
CA ILE A 229 -22.08 3.64 -3.67
C ILE A 229 -21.81 3.84 -5.16
N SER A 230 -22.29 4.96 -5.71
CA SER A 230 -21.90 5.40 -7.06
C SER A 230 -20.61 6.22 -7.01
N VAL A 231 -19.91 6.32 -8.12
CA VAL A 231 -18.73 7.19 -8.26
C VAL A 231 -19.03 8.65 -7.90
N ASP A 232 -20.24 9.15 -8.25
CA ASP A 232 -20.63 10.52 -7.93
C ASP A 232 -20.73 10.77 -6.42
N GLN A 233 -20.99 9.73 -5.63
CA GLN A 233 -21.04 9.82 -4.17
C GLN A 233 -19.66 9.85 -3.52
N LEU A 234 -18.60 9.37 -4.17
CA LEU A 234 -17.21 9.51 -3.66
C LEU A 234 -16.81 10.98 -3.48
N SER A 235 -17.41 11.89 -4.22
CA SER A 235 -17.17 13.32 -4.13
C SER A 235 -18.13 14.04 -3.17
N SER A 236 -19.00 13.30 -2.48
CA SER A 236 -19.95 13.87 -1.51
C SER A 236 -19.23 14.28 -0.21
N PRO A 237 -19.66 15.39 0.42
CA PRO A 237 -19.19 15.77 1.75
C PRO A 237 -19.33 14.68 2.83
N ASP A 238 -20.26 13.75 2.66
CA ASP A 238 -20.50 12.64 3.59
C ASP A 238 -19.36 11.57 3.57
N PHE A 239 -18.51 11.61 2.53
CA PHE A 239 -17.31 10.79 2.39
C PHE A 239 -16.03 11.62 2.51
N THR A 240 -16.12 12.78 3.15
CA THR A 240 -14.93 13.59 3.48
C THR A 240 -14.04 12.81 4.43
N PHE A 241 -12.74 12.83 4.13
CA PHE A 241 -11.72 12.33 5.03
C PHE A 241 -11.87 13.00 6.40
N THR A 242 -11.77 12.20 7.44
CA THR A 242 -11.62 12.74 8.80
C THR A 242 -10.24 13.40 8.93
N ASP A 243 -10.02 14.19 9.95
CA ASP A 243 -8.69 14.76 10.23
C ASP A 243 -7.66 13.66 10.45
N SER A 244 -8.08 12.51 10.98
CA SER A 244 -7.28 11.30 11.10
C SER A 244 -6.87 10.73 9.73
N ASP A 245 -7.79 10.65 8.76
CA ASP A 245 -7.47 10.16 7.41
C ASP A 245 -6.47 11.09 6.70
N TYR A 246 -6.55 12.40 6.93
CA TYR A 246 -5.58 13.36 6.42
C TYR A 246 -4.20 13.21 7.08
N LEU A 247 -4.15 12.98 8.38
CA LEU A 247 -2.89 12.73 9.10
C LEU A 247 -2.23 11.44 8.61
N GLU A 248 -3.01 10.37 8.44
CA GLU A 248 -2.51 9.12 7.85
C GLU A 248 -1.98 9.33 6.43
N LEU A 249 -2.70 10.10 5.61
CA LEU A 249 -2.25 10.42 4.26
C LEU A 249 -0.94 11.20 4.27
N LEU A 250 -0.85 12.23 5.09
CA LEU A 250 0.33 13.08 5.20
C LEU A 250 1.53 12.31 5.76
N ALA A 251 1.31 11.46 6.77
CA ALA A 251 2.34 10.56 7.28
C ALA A 251 2.80 9.56 6.20
N GLY A 252 1.87 8.96 5.46
CA GLY A 252 2.18 8.06 4.35
C GLY A 252 2.89 8.73 3.17
N LEU A 253 2.73 10.04 3.01
CA LEU A 253 3.45 10.88 2.05
C LEU A 253 4.71 11.53 2.65
N ASN A 254 5.03 11.24 3.92
CA ASN A 254 6.20 11.76 4.61
C ASN A 254 6.30 13.29 4.64
N PHE A 255 5.30 13.98 5.15
CA PHE A 255 5.37 15.43 5.36
C PHE A 255 5.98 15.74 6.73
N ALA A 256 6.88 16.73 6.80
CA ALA A 256 7.42 17.24 8.05
C ALA A 256 6.34 17.98 8.87
N LEU A 257 6.48 17.98 10.21
CA LEU A 257 5.47 18.51 11.13
C LEU A 257 4.94 19.90 10.77
N PRO A 258 5.76 20.93 10.47
CA PRO A 258 5.25 22.25 10.12
C PRO A 258 4.44 22.27 8.82
N GLN A 259 4.73 21.36 7.90
CA GLN A 259 4.00 21.20 6.64
C GLN A 259 2.71 20.42 6.84
N MET A 260 2.68 19.45 7.75
CA MET A 260 1.46 18.75 8.17
C MET A 260 0.50 19.72 8.88
N GLU A 261 0.98 20.56 9.78
CA GLU A 261 0.19 21.60 10.44
C GLU A 261 -0.36 22.62 9.44
N ALA A 262 0.47 23.09 8.49
CA ALA A 262 0.03 24.00 7.43
C ALA A 262 -0.98 23.33 6.50
N ALA A 263 -0.83 22.04 6.18
CA ALA A 263 -1.77 21.27 5.36
C ALA A 263 -3.09 21.01 6.10
N LEU A 264 -3.06 20.74 7.41
CA LEU A 264 -4.25 20.61 8.25
C LEU A 264 -5.01 21.92 8.38
N GLN A 265 -4.30 23.04 8.56
CA GLN A 265 -4.91 24.38 8.57
C GLN A 265 -5.45 24.78 7.19
N SER A 266 -4.90 24.23 6.11
CA SER A 266 -5.36 24.43 4.75
C SER A 266 -6.03 23.18 4.14
N ARG A 267 -6.85 22.47 4.93
CA ARG A 267 -7.65 21.31 4.49
C ARG A 267 -8.32 21.54 3.14
N SER A 268 -8.74 22.80 2.89
CA SER A 268 -9.24 23.25 1.59
C SER A 268 -8.21 23.17 0.46
N ALA A 269 -6.90 23.21 0.75
CA ALA A 269 -5.86 23.16 -0.29
C ALA A 269 -5.64 21.75 -0.84
N VAL A 270 -5.68 20.71 0.03
CA VAL A 270 -5.61 19.31 -0.44
C VAL A 270 -6.87 18.95 -1.22
N GLU A 271 -8.01 19.42 -0.77
CA GLU A 271 -9.29 19.23 -1.45
C GLU A 271 -9.39 20.03 -2.77
N GLN A 272 -8.81 21.23 -2.82
CA GLN A 272 -8.64 22.01 -4.04
C GLN A 272 -7.67 21.35 -5.03
N LEU A 273 -6.60 20.74 -4.56
CA LEU A 273 -5.70 19.95 -5.41
C LEU A 273 -6.42 18.75 -6.04
N ARG A 274 -7.35 18.14 -5.32
CA ARG A 274 -8.18 17.03 -5.80
C ARG A 274 -9.23 17.48 -6.83
N THR A 275 -9.76 18.68 -6.69
CA THR A 275 -10.88 19.16 -7.47
C THR A 275 -10.50 20.15 -8.59
N THR A 276 -9.23 20.54 -8.71
CA THR A 276 -8.78 21.48 -9.76
C THR A 276 -8.77 20.77 -11.12
N PRO A 277 -9.60 21.19 -12.08
CA PRO A 277 -9.64 20.59 -13.41
C PRO A 277 -8.27 20.69 -14.13
N GLY A 278 -7.84 19.61 -14.78
CA GLY A 278 -6.64 19.57 -15.60
C GLY A 278 -5.33 19.32 -14.81
N LYS A 279 -5.41 18.99 -13.51
CA LYS A 279 -4.26 18.55 -12.73
C LYS A 279 -4.57 17.22 -12.05
N SER A 280 -3.75 16.20 -12.29
CA SER A 280 -3.77 14.98 -11.49
C SER A 280 -3.43 15.34 -10.04
N SER A 281 -4.35 15.11 -9.11
CA SER A 281 -4.12 15.40 -7.69
C SER A 281 -2.99 14.57 -7.14
N PHE A 282 -2.82 13.33 -7.61
CA PHE A 282 -1.74 12.44 -7.20
C PHE A 282 -0.39 12.92 -7.74
N ALA A 283 -0.29 13.36 -9.00
CA ALA A 283 0.93 13.94 -9.55
C ALA A 283 1.34 15.22 -8.78
N ASN A 284 0.37 16.03 -8.34
CA ASN A 284 0.65 17.19 -7.51
C ASN A 284 1.10 16.82 -6.10
N LEU A 285 0.52 15.78 -5.49
CA LEU A 285 0.96 15.27 -4.20
C LEU A 285 2.38 14.68 -4.29
N ILE A 286 2.70 13.91 -5.33
CA ILE A 286 4.06 13.41 -5.58
C ILE A 286 5.02 14.56 -5.89
N ALA A 287 4.62 15.53 -6.69
CA ALA A 287 5.47 16.70 -6.97
C ALA A 287 5.71 17.54 -5.71
N MET A 288 4.70 17.71 -4.84
CA MET A 288 4.86 18.34 -3.54
C MET A 288 5.78 17.50 -2.64
N LYS A 289 5.58 16.19 -2.57
CA LYS A 289 6.46 15.27 -1.86
C LYS A 289 7.90 15.42 -2.35
N THR A 290 8.13 15.29 -3.66
CA THR A 290 9.49 15.42 -4.26
C THR A 290 10.11 16.80 -4.04
N ALA A 291 9.31 17.86 -4.06
CA ALA A 291 9.79 19.23 -3.79
C ALA A 291 10.06 19.48 -2.30
N LEU A 292 9.43 18.72 -1.43
CA LEU A 292 9.51 18.83 0.03
C LEU A 292 10.42 17.76 0.64
N GLU A 293 10.81 16.71 -0.10
CA GLU A 293 11.79 15.72 0.37
C GLU A 293 13.20 16.32 0.33
N PRO A 294 13.74 16.84 1.42
CA PRO A 294 15.14 17.10 1.49
C PRO A 294 15.87 15.75 1.58
N SER A 295 16.73 15.46 0.61
CA SER A 295 17.70 14.36 0.71
C SER A 295 18.82 14.66 1.73
N GLN A 296 18.61 15.67 2.56
CA GLN A 296 19.58 16.16 3.54
C GLN A 296 19.07 15.87 4.95
N PRO A 297 19.94 15.55 5.89
CA PRO A 297 19.60 15.37 7.28
C PRO A 297 18.78 16.53 7.85
N ASN A 298 17.69 16.22 8.52
CA ASN A 298 16.84 17.20 9.19
C ASN A 298 16.98 17.09 10.71
N LYS A 299 16.66 18.18 11.40
CA LYS A 299 16.44 18.17 12.85
C LYS A 299 15.04 18.69 13.14
N LEU A 300 14.17 17.81 13.61
CA LEU A 300 12.80 18.11 14.00
C LEU A 300 12.70 18.05 15.52
N VAL A 301 12.09 19.05 16.14
CA VAL A 301 11.92 19.11 17.59
C VAL A 301 10.48 19.54 17.86
N GLY A 302 9.74 18.67 18.55
CA GLY A 302 8.39 18.92 19.01
C GLY A 302 8.31 19.84 20.23
N ASP A 303 7.15 19.89 20.85
CA ASP A 303 6.88 20.62 22.08
C ASP A 303 6.28 19.66 23.15
N ASN A 304 5.57 20.19 24.16
CA ASN A 304 4.96 19.36 25.21
C ASN A 304 3.52 18.89 24.84
N ALA A 305 3.08 19.03 23.62
CA ALA A 305 1.79 18.54 23.16
C ALA A 305 2.00 17.26 22.33
N ASN A 306 0.94 16.52 22.07
CA ASN A 306 1.01 15.36 21.17
C ASN A 306 1.41 15.81 19.76
N ASN A 307 2.62 15.47 19.34
CA ASN A 307 3.19 15.86 18.06
C ASN A 307 3.10 14.71 17.03
N THR A 308 3.12 15.06 15.78
CA THR A 308 3.35 14.10 14.69
C THR A 308 4.43 14.66 13.79
N ALA A 309 5.53 13.90 13.61
CA ALA A 309 6.68 14.33 12.83
C ALA A 309 7.22 13.22 11.92
N SER A 310 7.80 13.62 10.79
CA SER A 310 8.36 12.72 9.81
C SER A 310 9.63 13.29 9.18
N GLY A 311 10.74 12.49 9.18
CA GLY A 311 12.07 12.90 8.73
C GLY A 311 12.25 12.93 7.22
N PHE A 312 11.62 12.04 6.44
CA PHE A 312 11.72 11.83 5.00
C PHE A 312 12.86 10.92 4.53
N ALA A 313 13.89 11.49 3.94
CA ALA A 313 15.05 10.80 3.43
C ALA A 313 16.31 11.57 3.82
N GLY A 314 17.22 10.90 4.42
CA GLY A 314 18.44 11.45 5.02
C GLY A 314 18.52 11.00 6.46
N ASP A 315 19.69 11.09 7.06
CA ASP A 315 19.94 10.67 8.44
C ASP A 315 19.38 11.76 9.39
N ASP A 316 18.17 11.59 9.87
CA ASP A 316 17.40 12.61 10.58
C ASP A 316 17.55 12.52 12.10
N ILE A 317 17.29 13.62 12.79
CA ILE A 317 17.16 13.67 14.25
C ILE A 317 15.76 14.21 14.59
N ILE A 318 14.95 13.38 15.25
CA ILE A 318 13.57 13.69 15.60
C ILE A 318 13.41 13.58 17.12
N ILE A 319 12.91 14.63 17.75
CA ILE A 319 12.72 14.70 19.21
C ILE A 319 11.29 15.15 19.49
N GLY A 320 10.52 14.34 20.23
CA GLY A 320 9.14 14.64 20.59
C GLY A 320 9.03 15.65 21.73
N ASN A 321 9.84 15.56 22.75
CA ASN A 321 9.84 16.23 24.04
C ASN A 321 8.74 15.71 24.99
N GLY A 322 7.51 16.17 24.90
CA GLY A 322 6.45 15.73 25.80
C GLY A 322 5.10 15.66 25.13
N GLY A 323 4.22 14.86 25.69
CA GLY A 323 2.97 14.51 25.04
C GLY A 323 3.05 13.09 24.47
N ASN A 324 1.97 12.58 23.92
CA ASN A 324 1.97 11.27 23.25
C ASN A 324 2.23 11.49 21.75
N ASP A 325 3.45 11.24 21.34
CA ASP A 325 3.94 11.61 20.01
C ASP A 325 3.85 10.46 19.01
N THR A 326 3.81 10.80 17.74
CA THR A 326 3.94 9.85 16.62
C THR A 326 5.06 10.32 15.70
N LEU A 327 6.20 9.64 15.73
CA LEU A 327 7.43 10.06 15.08
C LEU A 327 7.92 9.01 14.08
N SER A 328 8.36 9.45 12.90
CA SER A 328 8.83 8.53 11.84
C SER A 328 10.09 9.07 11.16
N GLY A 329 11.16 8.26 11.10
CA GLY A 329 12.38 8.56 10.36
C GLY A 329 12.22 8.39 8.85
N ASN A 330 11.68 7.28 8.40
CA ASN A 330 11.37 6.82 7.06
C ASN A 330 12.53 6.21 6.28
N ARG A 331 13.45 6.91 5.70
CA ARG A 331 14.58 6.36 4.92
C ARG A 331 15.90 6.90 5.44
N ALA A 332 16.96 6.05 5.37
CA ALA A 332 18.29 6.26 5.90
C ALA A 332 18.33 6.05 7.42
N SER A 333 19.45 6.34 8.05
CA SER A 333 19.67 5.97 9.46
C SER A 333 19.32 7.12 10.40
N ASP A 334 18.21 6.98 11.12
CA ASP A 334 17.60 8.06 11.88
C ASP A 334 17.85 7.92 13.40
N ILE A 335 17.77 9.04 14.09
CA ILE A 335 17.77 9.11 15.56
C ILE A 335 16.45 9.71 16.00
N ILE A 336 15.64 8.93 16.73
CA ILE A 336 14.30 9.31 17.14
C ILE A 336 14.18 9.18 18.65
N SER A 337 13.73 10.24 19.33
CA SER A 337 13.41 10.25 20.78
C SER A 337 11.98 10.72 21.00
N GLY A 338 11.18 9.93 21.73
CA GLY A 338 9.85 10.31 22.19
C GLY A 338 9.91 11.29 23.37
N ASP A 339 10.80 11.04 24.31
CA ASP A 339 11.06 11.70 25.59
C ASP A 339 9.96 11.41 26.63
N ILE A 340 8.97 12.27 26.87
CA ILE A 340 7.95 12.09 27.92
C ILE A 340 6.57 11.89 27.32
N GLY A 341 5.96 10.74 27.56
CA GLY A 341 4.62 10.41 27.05
C GLY A 341 4.54 8.99 26.55
N ASN A 342 3.38 8.57 26.10
CA ASN A 342 3.22 7.25 25.48
C ASN A 342 3.38 7.43 23.97
N ASP A 343 4.56 7.11 23.46
CA ASP A 343 4.98 7.49 22.12
C ASP A 343 4.91 6.31 21.13
N LEU A 344 4.75 6.64 19.87
CA LEU A 344 4.76 5.69 18.76
C LEU A 344 5.88 6.08 17.80
N LEU A 345 6.96 5.27 17.80
CA LEU A 345 8.18 5.54 17.07
C LEU A 345 8.36 4.57 15.92
N PHE A 346 8.65 5.09 14.73
CA PHE A 346 8.94 4.34 13.51
C PHE A 346 10.32 4.73 12.98
N GLY A 347 11.27 3.82 12.93
CA GLY A 347 12.54 4.02 12.23
C GLY A 347 12.32 4.11 10.72
N GLY A 348 11.96 3.01 10.10
CA GLY A 348 11.62 2.96 8.68
C GLY A 348 12.52 2.06 7.86
N LYS A 349 13.34 2.61 6.98
CA LYS A 349 14.39 1.88 6.25
C LYS A 349 15.73 2.48 6.57
N GLY A 350 16.63 1.70 7.08
CA GLY A 350 17.97 2.11 7.51
C GLY A 350 18.26 1.51 8.86
N ASP A 351 19.46 1.69 9.35
CA ASP A 351 19.82 1.25 10.70
C ASP A 351 19.52 2.41 11.67
N ASP A 352 18.38 2.32 12.34
CA ASP A 352 17.78 3.41 13.11
C ASP A 352 18.09 3.30 14.61
N ASN A 353 18.01 4.42 15.33
CA ASN A 353 18.15 4.48 16.78
C ASN A 353 16.89 5.13 17.38
N LEU A 354 16.06 4.31 18.03
CA LEU A 354 14.80 4.71 18.64
C LEU A 354 14.92 4.68 20.17
N ASN A 355 14.49 5.76 20.80
CA ASN A 355 14.39 5.87 22.26
C ASN A 355 12.98 6.34 22.63
N GLY A 356 12.18 5.48 23.29
CA GLY A 356 10.86 5.83 23.79
C GLY A 356 10.93 6.94 24.82
N GLY A 357 11.52 6.67 25.95
CA GLY A 357 11.74 7.64 27.02
C GLY A 357 10.98 7.30 28.31
N ASP A 358 10.19 8.25 28.85
CA ASP A 358 9.31 8.02 29.99
C ASP A 358 7.87 7.81 29.51
N GLY A 359 7.32 6.61 29.66
CA GLY A 359 5.94 6.30 29.29
C GLY A 359 5.79 4.88 28.76
N ASP A 360 4.57 4.50 28.41
CA ASP A 360 4.32 3.19 27.77
C ASP A 360 4.45 3.37 26.23
N ASP A 361 5.63 3.05 25.67
CA ASP A 361 5.98 3.37 24.30
C ASP A 361 5.81 2.20 23.34
N THR A 362 5.71 2.48 22.05
CA THR A 362 5.73 1.47 20.99
C THR A 362 6.82 1.81 19.99
N LEU A 363 7.80 0.92 19.84
CA LEU A 363 8.98 1.08 18.99
C LEU A 363 8.95 0.08 17.84
N ILE A 364 9.02 0.59 16.62
CA ILE A 364 9.02 -0.16 15.38
C ILE A 364 10.26 0.26 14.59
N GLY A 365 11.32 -0.56 14.64
CA GLY A 365 12.56 -0.26 13.92
C GLY A 365 12.34 -0.20 12.40
N GLY A 366 11.77 -1.24 11.82
CA GLY A 366 11.45 -1.28 10.40
C GLY A 366 12.35 -2.20 9.60
N VAL A 367 12.94 -1.71 8.51
CA VAL A 367 13.86 -2.50 7.69
C VAL A 367 15.28 -2.02 7.93
N GLY A 368 16.09 -2.81 8.59
CA GLY A 368 17.47 -2.50 8.97
C GLY A 368 17.89 -3.28 10.19
N SER A 369 18.99 -2.90 10.78
CA SER A 369 19.43 -3.41 12.08
C SER A 369 19.32 -2.28 13.09
N ASP A 370 18.18 -2.24 13.78
CA ASP A 370 17.79 -1.09 14.56
C ASP A 370 18.20 -1.23 16.03
N LEU A 371 18.42 -0.08 16.67
CA LEU A 371 18.71 0.01 18.10
C LEU A 371 17.47 0.54 18.80
N LEU A 372 16.85 -0.28 19.66
CA LEU A 372 15.60 0.03 20.33
C LEU A 372 15.81 0.15 21.86
N ILE A 373 15.44 1.29 22.40
CA ILE A 373 15.49 1.61 23.83
C ILE A 373 14.07 2.00 24.26
N GLY A 374 13.44 1.20 25.11
CA GLY A 374 12.09 1.48 25.63
C GLY A 374 12.11 2.64 26.59
N GLY A 375 12.92 2.52 27.63
CA GLY A 375 13.06 3.52 28.68
C GLY A 375 12.34 3.14 29.97
N ALA A 376 11.51 4.04 30.49
CA ALA A 376 10.77 3.83 31.71
C ALA A 376 9.28 3.69 31.41
N GLY A 377 8.70 2.55 31.74
CA GLY A 377 7.31 2.22 31.53
C GLY A 377 7.15 0.82 31.00
N ARG A 378 5.99 0.53 30.45
CA ARG A 378 5.72 -0.74 29.81
C ARG A 378 5.75 -0.57 28.30
N ASP A 379 6.87 -0.96 27.71
CA ASP A 379 7.14 -0.71 26.32
C ASP A 379 6.79 -1.90 25.42
N VAL A 380 6.57 -1.63 24.14
CA VAL A 380 6.31 -2.64 23.11
C VAL A 380 7.37 -2.54 22.04
N PHE A 381 8.21 -3.57 21.92
CA PHE A 381 9.21 -3.72 20.86
C PHE A 381 8.65 -4.57 19.74
N VAL A 382 8.45 -3.98 18.57
CA VAL A 382 7.73 -4.61 17.45
C VAL A 382 8.70 -5.28 16.49
N LEU A 383 8.58 -6.60 16.33
CA LEU A 383 9.44 -7.44 15.50
C LEU A 383 8.67 -8.12 14.37
N GLY A 384 9.31 -8.28 13.21
CA GLY A 384 8.73 -8.95 12.05
C GLY A 384 9.75 -9.61 11.15
N THR A 385 9.34 -10.63 10.39
CA THR A 385 10.21 -11.31 9.42
C THR A 385 10.61 -10.38 8.26
N GLY A 386 11.85 -10.54 7.79
CA GLY A 386 12.39 -9.75 6.67
C GLY A 386 12.65 -8.29 7.00
N ALA A 387 12.66 -7.93 8.29
CA ALA A 387 12.93 -6.58 8.75
C ALA A 387 14.43 -6.33 8.93
N GLY A 388 15.17 -7.29 9.44
CA GLY A 388 16.60 -7.22 9.82
C GLY A 388 16.79 -7.85 11.19
N ILE A 389 17.84 -7.46 11.90
CA ILE A 389 18.11 -7.94 13.26
C ILE A 389 18.20 -6.74 14.19
N ASP A 390 17.18 -6.54 15.00
CA ASP A 390 17.13 -5.42 15.93
C ASP A 390 17.87 -5.71 17.23
N THR A 391 18.32 -4.68 17.92
CA THR A 391 18.95 -4.79 19.23
C THR A 391 18.09 -4.08 20.27
N LEU A 392 17.52 -4.85 21.19
CA LEU A 392 16.77 -4.36 22.32
C LEU A 392 17.73 -4.11 23.49
N ILE A 393 17.84 -2.85 23.92
CA ILE A 393 18.89 -2.44 24.89
C ILE A 393 18.46 -2.71 26.34
N ASP A 394 17.23 -2.38 26.69
CA ASP A 394 16.75 -2.29 28.07
C ASP A 394 15.47 -3.08 28.33
N PHE A 395 15.10 -4.01 27.44
CA PHE A 395 13.92 -4.86 27.60
C PHE A 395 13.87 -5.52 28.99
N LYS A 396 12.79 -5.28 29.72
CA LYS A 396 12.53 -5.80 31.07
C LYS A 396 11.39 -6.81 31.04
N GLN A 397 11.75 -8.09 31.23
CA GLN A 397 10.76 -9.15 31.29
C GLN A 397 9.72 -8.92 32.41
N GLY A 398 8.43 -9.06 32.05
CA GLY A 398 7.30 -8.85 32.97
C GLY A 398 6.85 -7.39 33.10
N GLU A 399 7.56 -6.47 32.50
CA GLU A 399 7.18 -5.07 32.34
C GLU A 399 6.90 -4.79 30.86
N ASP A 400 7.87 -5.04 30.00
CA ASP A 400 7.80 -4.81 28.56
C ASP A 400 7.21 -6.01 27.77
N LEU A 401 6.82 -5.74 26.55
CA LEU A 401 6.25 -6.71 25.62
C LEU A 401 7.00 -6.74 24.28
N ILE A 402 6.99 -7.90 23.66
CA ILE A 402 7.44 -8.10 22.27
C ILE A 402 6.22 -8.22 21.39
N GLY A 403 6.03 -7.25 20.49
CA GLY A 403 4.99 -7.25 19.48
C GLY A 403 5.43 -8.08 18.26
N LEU A 404 4.68 -9.12 17.91
CA LEU A 404 4.95 -9.93 16.74
C LEU A 404 3.99 -9.56 15.60
N THR A 405 4.57 -9.20 14.45
CA THR A 405 3.82 -8.81 13.25
C THR A 405 3.78 -9.91 12.19
N ARG A 406 3.09 -9.66 11.08
CA ARG A 406 3.02 -10.54 9.90
C ARG A 406 2.53 -11.96 10.19
N GLY A 407 1.63 -12.08 11.16
CA GLY A 407 1.02 -13.36 11.53
C GLY A 407 1.93 -14.27 12.36
N LEU A 408 3.08 -13.76 12.85
CA LEU A 408 3.90 -14.49 13.81
C LEU A 408 3.17 -14.60 15.16
N THR A 409 3.35 -15.72 15.82
CA THR A 409 2.85 -15.99 17.17
C THR A 409 3.99 -16.52 18.03
N PHE A 410 3.84 -16.46 19.35
CA PHE A 410 4.83 -17.00 20.29
C PHE A 410 5.27 -18.44 19.98
N ASN A 411 4.37 -19.30 19.54
CA ASN A 411 4.69 -20.69 19.19
C ASN A 411 5.58 -20.85 17.94
N GLN A 412 5.74 -19.79 17.16
CA GLN A 412 6.55 -19.78 15.94
C GLN A 412 7.92 -19.14 16.13
N VAL A 413 8.19 -18.61 17.30
CA VAL A 413 9.51 -18.06 17.66
C VAL A 413 10.20 -18.90 18.73
N ARG A 414 11.53 -18.81 18.78
CA ARG A 414 12.37 -19.41 19.82
C ARG A 414 13.23 -18.32 20.41
N VAL A 415 13.49 -18.44 21.71
CA VAL A 415 14.46 -17.61 22.40
C VAL A 415 15.70 -18.45 22.70
N ASN A 416 16.80 -18.09 22.07
CA ASN A 416 18.09 -18.74 22.28
C ASN A 416 18.95 -17.88 23.19
N SER A 417 19.28 -18.38 24.39
CA SER A 417 20.18 -17.68 25.31
C SER A 417 21.61 -18.11 25.03
N ILE A 418 22.49 -17.15 24.73
CA ILE A 418 23.93 -17.29 24.58
C ILE A 418 24.57 -16.53 25.75
N GLU A 419 25.71 -17.00 26.26
CA GLU A 419 26.33 -16.57 27.53
C GLU A 419 26.24 -15.08 27.92
N ILE A 420 26.19 -14.19 26.92
CA ILE A 420 26.16 -12.72 27.14
C ILE A 420 24.99 -12.02 26.46
N SER A 421 24.18 -12.75 25.68
CA SER A 421 23.04 -12.21 24.96
C SER A 421 21.94 -13.26 24.78
N SER A 422 20.73 -12.81 24.49
CA SER A 422 19.64 -13.68 24.05
C SER A 422 19.13 -13.22 22.70
N GLN A 423 18.64 -14.16 21.88
CA GLN A 423 18.13 -13.86 20.55
C GLN A 423 16.73 -14.45 20.39
N ILE A 424 15.88 -13.72 19.67
CA ILE A 424 14.59 -14.21 19.19
C ILE A 424 14.74 -14.62 17.73
N GLU A 425 14.40 -15.86 17.41
CA GLU A 425 14.44 -16.37 16.05
C GLU A 425 13.12 -17.03 15.64
N VAL A 426 12.82 -17.02 14.35
CA VAL A 426 11.70 -17.77 13.77
C VAL A 426 12.05 -19.26 13.78
N ALA A 427 11.26 -20.06 14.48
CA ALA A 427 11.55 -21.49 14.73
C ALA A 427 11.64 -22.33 13.45
N SER A 428 10.92 -21.98 12.40
CA SER A 428 10.86 -22.72 11.14
C SER A 428 11.99 -22.38 10.16
N THR A 429 12.50 -21.14 10.18
CA THR A 429 13.50 -20.63 9.23
C THR A 429 14.88 -20.45 9.87
N GLY A 430 14.94 -20.25 11.19
CA GLY A 430 16.15 -19.83 11.91
C GLY A 430 16.50 -18.36 11.70
N GLU A 431 15.60 -17.56 11.12
CA GLU A 431 15.77 -16.13 10.96
C GLU A 431 15.79 -15.45 12.33
N VAL A 432 16.86 -14.71 12.62
CA VAL A 432 16.97 -13.93 13.86
C VAL A 432 16.24 -12.62 13.67
N LEU A 433 15.29 -12.33 14.55
CA LEU A 433 14.49 -11.11 14.54
C LEU A 433 15.11 -10.02 15.42
N ALA A 434 15.60 -10.40 16.59
CA ALA A 434 16.22 -9.47 17.51
C ALA A 434 17.23 -10.12 18.44
N SER A 435 18.11 -9.30 19.04
CA SER A 435 19.00 -9.65 20.12
C SER A 435 18.79 -8.71 21.31
N PHE A 436 18.98 -9.24 22.52
CA PHE A 436 18.95 -8.45 23.77
C PHE A 436 20.37 -8.19 24.25
N ILE A 437 20.63 -7.03 24.81
CA ILE A 437 21.85 -6.76 25.54
C ILE A 437 21.70 -7.30 26.97
N GLY A 438 22.52 -8.27 27.30
CA GLY A 438 22.51 -8.96 28.59
C GLY A 438 21.72 -10.27 28.59
N PRO A 439 22.07 -11.18 29.53
CA PRO A 439 21.37 -12.46 29.64
C PRO A 439 19.98 -12.24 30.23
N GLN A 440 18.96 -12.81 29.62
CA GLN A 440 17.64 -12.91 30.22
C GLN A 440 17.70 -13.90 31.38
N THR A 441 17.32 -13.48 32.58
CA THR A 441 17.43 -14.29 33.80
C THR A 441 16.42 -15.45 33.88
N ASN A 442 15.31 -15.32 33.13
CA ASN A 442 14.27 -16.33 33.00
C ASN A 442 13.91 -16.54 31.52
N PRO A 443 13.44 -17.72 31.12
CA PRO A 443 12.94 -17.93 29.77
C PRO A 443 11.72 -17.03 29.52
N LEU A 444 11.69 -16.38 28.37
CA LEU A 444 10.51 -15.65 27.92
C LEU A 444 9.32 -16.59 27.74
N THR A 445 8.15 -16.12 28.09
CA THR A 445 6.89 -16.88 28.07
C THR A 445 5.88 -16.20 27.15
N ALA A 446 4.77 -16.85 26.87
CA ALA A 446 3.72 -16.27 26.02
C ALA A 446 3.15 -14.93 26.57
N SER A 447 3.31 -14.66 27.87
CA SER A 447 2.87 -13.39 28.47
C SER A 447 3.80 -12.21 28.16
N ASP A 448 5.00 -12.47 27.68
CA ASP A 448 5.96 -11.44 27.26
C ASP A 448 5.76 -11.04 25.78
N PHE A 449 4.78 -11.66 25.10
CA PHE A 449 4.49 -11.43 23.68
C PHE A 449 3.05 -11.01 23.43
N ILE A 450 2.87 -10.13 22.45
CA ILE A 450 1.56 -9.80 21.87
C ILE A 450 1.62 -9.99 20.35
N VAL A 451 0.47 -10.24 19.74
CA VAL A 451 0.33 -10.27 18.28
C VAL A 451 -0.26 -8.95 17.84
N ILE A 452 0.40 -8.28 16.90
CA ILE A 452 0.03 -6.94 16.39
C ILE A 452 -0.43 -7.06 14.93
#